data_bd455627812bdc8374913cbb50e4d45d
#
_entry.id   bd455627812bdc8374913cbb50e4d45d
#
_cell.length_a   1.000
_cell.length_b   1.000
_cell.length_c   1.000
_cell.angle_alpha   90.00
_cell.angle_beta   90.00
_cell.angle_gamma   90.00
#
_symmetry.space_group_name_H-M   'P 1'
#
loop_
_entity.id
_entity.type
_entity.pdbx_description
1 polymer ?
#
loop_
_entity_poly.entity_id
_entity_poly.type
_entity_poly.pdbx_seq_one_letter_code
_entity_poly.pdbx_strand_id
1 'polypeptide(L)'
;MKLISNLFLVSLCLLLLCSCGKEKTKAPGANVDAEVAEELGIPTTADFGGAEYRVFSAGNVAYKDFTADENSSLPLDIAQYKRKELVEFNYNVEIVEDVKTAYSSGNGPGFKSLYTAATSGTADYNVGLIAGYDVSVLGYSGYLYDMNSIPDIDLSKSWWDQKANEALTIKNLVFFTAGDFTLADNDAAYVIMFNKKMLNDYNLQNPYDMVYNNEWTLENFGKLCKTVTEDVNNDGVMDENDRYGLLVWVDSLLGMVNASGQRCCVIENDKVVLSLYNETTLDAVDRFLSIALDKQYALQYQAIHNTTAFEEQLWSGEHGLFWTTYMGNVPRFREMESDFGLLPYPKLTAAQDSYYSTVTPFNSQFVCVPIVQEDIVLTGIITEALAYYGQKDVLPAYYDVNLKGMVSRDEESSYMLDIIFDNLVYDIGYLYQVGPYNKNFNYMVSRAQTNFTSVYDSLKPAAEAQLKSINEGYEKAAEIWK
;
A
#
# COMPACT_ATOMS: atom_id res chain seq x y z
N MET A 1 -33.06 23.02 60.17
CA MET A 1 -32.43 23.40 58.87
C MET A 1 -31.56 22.26 58.31
N LYS A 2 -32.03 20.99 58.39
CA LYS A 2 -31.34 19.82 57.82
C LYS A 2 -32.25 18.80 57.14
N LEU A 3 -33.52 19.13 56.85
CA LEU A 3 -34.51 18.25 56.22
C LEU A 3 -34.86 18.65 54.78
N ILE A 4 -34.37 19.78 54.25
CA ILE A 4 -34.75 20.28 52.93
C ILE A 4 -33.64 19.91 51.87
N SER A 5 -32.45 19.52 52.32
CA SER A 5 -31.30 19.18 51.41
C SER A 5 -31.44 17.79 50.78
N ASN A 6 -32.15 16.85 51.39
CA ASN A 6 -32.21 15.47 50.91
C ASN A 6 -33.36 15.20 49.90
N LEU A 7 -34.29 16.15 49.76
CA LEU A 7 -35.39 16.00 48.79
C LEU A 7 -34.98 16.44 47.38
N PHE A 8 -33.98 17.30 47.29
CA PHE A 8 -33.46 17.79 45.98
C PHE A 8 -32.51 16.80 45.27
N LEU A 9 -31.84 15.96 46.05
CA LEU A 9 -30.92 14.96 45.47
C LEU A 9 -31.66 13.72 44.93
N VAL A 10 -32.80 13.37 45.51
CA VAL A 10 -33.62 12.22 45.04
C VAL A 10 -34.43 12.57 43.79
N SER A 11 -34.78 13.85 43.64
CA SER A 11 -35.48 14.31 42.41
C SER A 11 -34.57 14.42 41.18
N LEU A 12 -33.27 14.65 41.40
CA LEU A 12 -32.31 14.74 40.30
C LEU A 12 -31.86 13.35 39.77
N CYS A 13 -31.84 12.33 40.65
CA CYS A 13 -31.55 10.95 40.23
C CYS A 13 -32.74 10.26 39.52
N LEU A 14 -33.95 10.72 39.68
CA LEU A 14 -35.13 10.16 38.99
C LEU A 14 -35.31 10.78 37.57
N LEU A 15 -34.69 11.92 37.27
CA LEU A 15 -34.73 12.52 35.94
C LEU A 15 -33.64 11.99 35.00
N LEU A 16 -32.68 11.23 35.50
CA LEU A 16 -31.64 10.59 34.70
C LEU A 16 -31.97 9.14 34.28
N LEU A 17 -33.09 8.58 34.74
CA LEU A 17 -33.53 7.22 34.37
C LEU A 17 -34.62 7.15 33.32
N CYS A 18 -35.05 8.29 32.76
CA CYS A 18 -36.09 8.33 31.70
C CYS A 18 -35.58 8.79 30.34
N SER A 19 -34.26 8.76 30.09
CA SER A 19 -33.70 9.00 28.77
C SER A 19 -33.04 7.73 28.19
N CYS A 20 -33.62 6.56 28.41
CA CYS A 20 -33.51 5.45 27.48
C CYS A 20 -34.67 5.58 26.50
N GLY A 21 -34.61 6.59 25.65
CA GLY A 21 -35.31 6.53 24.37
C GLY A 21 -34.67 5.33 23.65
N LYS A 22 -35.47 4.29 23.41
CA LYS A 22 -35.13 3.32 22.38
C LYS A 22 -34.93 4.15 21.12
N GLU A 23 -33.69 4.30 20.67
CA GLU A 23 -33.45 4.65 19.29
C GLU A 23 -34.30 3.68 18.49
N LYS A 24 -35.25 4.23 17.74
CA LYS A 24 -36.00 3.42 16.79
C LYS A 24 -34.94 2.92 15.83
N THR A 25 -34.62 1.64 15.90
CA THR A 25 -33.81 0.97 14.89
C THR A 25 -34.47 1.30 13.55
N LYS A 26 -33.78 2.11 12.73
CA LYS A 26 -34.22 2.42 11.38
C LYS A 26 -34.30 1.09 10.63
N ALA A 27 -35.28 0.95 9.75
CA ALA A 27 -35.36 -0.23 8.90
C ALA A 27 -34.11 -0.24 7.97
N PRO A 28 -33.50 -1.42 7.71
CA PRO A 28 -32.42 -1.53 6.72
C PRO A 28 -32.84 -0.93 5.38
N GLY A 29 -31.95 -0.24 4.70
CA GLY A 29 -32.19 0.31 3.37
C GLY A 29 -32.97 1.63 3.28
N ALA A 30 -33.29 2.27 4.40
CA ALA A 30 -34.18 3.46 4.36
C ALA A 30 -33.47 4.78 4.67
N ASN A 31 -32.18 4.86 4.94
CA ASN A 31 -31.64 6.07 5.55
C ASN A 31 -30.14 6.26 5.47
N VAL A 32 -29.65 6.43 4.28
CA VAL A 32 -28.40 7.18 4.11
C VAL A 32 -28.68 8.63 4.52
N ASP A 33 -27.84 9.22 5.35
CA ASP A 33 -27.92 10.63 5.70
C ASP A 33 -27.89 11.45 4.42
N ALA A 34 -28.72 12.50 4.33
CA ALA A 34 -28.85 13.30 3.11
C ALA A 34 -27.51 14.00 2.73
N GLU A 35 -26.71 14.44 3.72
CA GLU A 35 -25.40 15.02 3.47
C GLU A 35 -24.43 13.98 2.90
N VAL A 36 -24.43 12.76 3.45
CA VAL A 36 -23.59 11.64 2.97
C VAL A 36 -24.01 11.24 1.55
N ALA A 37 -25.29 11.14 1.27
CA ALA A 37 -25.79 10.82 -0.07
C ALA A 37 -25.40 11.89 -1.10
N GLU A 38 -25.46 13.16 -0.72
CA GLU A 38 -25.03 14.28 -1.58
C GLU A 38 -23.50 14.22 -1.84
N GLU A 39 -22.67 13.97 -0.80
CA GLU A 39 -21.23 13.85 -0.93
C GLU A 39 -20.83 12.65 -1.82
N LEU A 40 -21.50 11.52 -1.64
CA LEU A 40 -21.32 10.31 -2.46
C LEU A 40 -21.88 10.45 -3.88
N GLY A 41 -22.87 11.30 -4.10
CA GLY A 41 -23.64 11.34 -5.35
C GLY A 41 -24.60 10.15 -5.53
N ILE A 42 -24.87 9.40 -4.47
CA ILE A 42 -25.70 8.18 -4.47
C ILE A 42 -27.11 8.48 -3.96
N PRO A 43 -28.17 7.86 -4.55
CA PRO A 43 -29.53 8.06 -4.06
C PRO A 43 -29.73 7.63 -2.61
N THR A 44 -30.38 8.47 -1.80
CA THR A 44 -30.74 8.17 -0.40
C THR A 44 -31.67 6.96 -0.24
N THR A 45 -32.29 6.51 -1.32
CA THR A 45 -33.30 5.43 -1.36
C THR A 45 -32.75 4.11 -1.89
N ALA A 46 -31.45 4.00 -2.09
CA ALA A 46 -30.84 2.74 -2.55
C ALA A 46 -31.06 1.63 -1.50
N ASP A 47 -31.76 0.59 -1.90
CA ASP A 47 -32.09 -0.57 -1.07
C ASP A 47 -32.02 -1.83 -1.94
N PHE A 48 -31.12 -2.75 -1.59
CA PHE A 48 -30.84 -3.94 -2.38
C PHE A 48 -31.50 -5.21 -1.83
N GLY A 49 -32.41 -5.10 -0.86
CA GLY A 49 -33.30 -6.19 -0.42
C GLY A 49 -32.58 -7.37 0.24
N GLY A 50 -31.40 -7.17 0.81
CA GLY A 50 -30.58 -8.22 1.39
C GLY A 50 -29.72 -8.99 0.37
N ALA A 51 -29.47 -8.39 -0.79
CA ALA A 51 -28.58 -8.99 -1.79
C ALA A 51 -27.13 -9.13 -1.25
N GLU A 52 -26.44 -10.19 -1.65
CA GLU A 52 -25.02 -10.35 -1.34
C GLU A 52 -24.16 -9.44 -2.22
N TYR A 53 -23.23 -8.72 -1.57
CA TYR A 53 -22.10 -8.04 -2.22
C TYR A 53 -20.83 -8.83 -1.92
N ARG A 54 -20.25 -9.45 -2.96
CA ARG A 54 -19.17 -10.41 -2.84
C ARG A 54 -17.83 -9.78 -3.21
N VAL A 55 -16.92 -9.75 -2.23
CA VAL A 55 -15.53 -9.32 -2.39
C VAL A 55 -14.61 -10.52 -2.53
N PHE A 56 -13.74 -10.53 -3.52
CA PHE A 56 -12.68 -11.52 -3.64
C PHE A 56 -11.33 -10.88 -3.36
N SER A 57 -10.75 -11.18 -2.22
CA SER A 57 -9.42 -10.70 -1.81
C SER A 57 -8.35 -11.76 -2.07
N ALA A 58 -7.41 -11.51 -3.00
CA ALA A 58 -6.41 -12.48 -3.38
C ALA A 58 -5.03 -11.88 -3.63
N GLY A 59 -4.00 -12.38 -2.93
CA GLY A 59 -2.64 -11.88 -3.04
C GLY A 59 -1.61 -12.62 -2.20
N ASN A 60 -0.40 -12.07 -2.16
CA ASN A 60 0.70 -12.59 -1.35
C ASN A 60 0.52 -12.28 0.14
N VAL A 61 -0.23 -11.23 0.46
CA VAL A 61 -0.62 -10.83 1.81
C VAL A 61 -2.12 -11.06 1.98
N ALA A 62 -2.54 -11.52 3.15
CA ALA A 62 -3.95 -11.73 3.49
C ALA A 62 -4.53 -10.44 4.09
N TYR A 63 -5.04 -9.55 3.26
CA TYR A 63 -5.87 -8.45 3.73
C TYR A 63 -7.28 -8.96 4.00
N LYS A 64 -7.88 -8.54 5.11
CA LYS A 64 -9.20 -8.94 5.59
C LYS A 64 -10.02 -7.70 5.91
N ASP A 65 -10.35 -6.96 4.87
CA ASP A 65 -10.96 -5.65 5.01
C ASP A 65 -12.41 -5.72 5.50
N PHE A 66 -13.11 -6.85 5.28
CA PHE A 66 -14.54 -7.00 5.55
C PHE A 66 -14.88 -8.20 6.46
N THR A 67 -13.89 -8.92 6.95
CA THR A 67 -14.03 -10.06 7.86
C THR A 67 -13.41 -9.81 9.24
N ALA A 68 -13.29 -8.53 9.66
CA ALA A 68 -12.81 -8.16 10.97
C ALA A 68 -13.74 -8.70 12.08
N ASP A 69 -13.13 -9.14 13.20
CA ASP A 69 -13.88 -9.72 14.35
C ASP A 69 -14.60 -8.61 15.13
N GLU A 70 -15.90 -8.76 15.32
CA GLU A 70 -16.73 -7.85 16.13
C GLU A 70 -16.23 -7.67 17.58
N ASN A 71 -15.52 -8.67 18.11
CA ASN A 71 -14.98 -8.69 19.47
C ASN A 71 -13.51 -8.26 19.53
N SER A 72 -12.92 -7.82 18.43
CA SER A 72 -11.54 -7.33 18.43
C SER A 72 -11.38 -6.11 19.31
N SER A 73 -10.24 -6.03 20.01
CA SER A 73 -9.83 -4.83 20.75
C SER A 73 -8.93 -3.90 19.94
N LEU A 74 -8.58 -4.29 18.70
CA LEU A 74 -7.72 -3.50 17.83
C LEU A 74 -8.55 -2.40 17.14
N PRO A 75 -8.15 -1.13 17.24
CA PRO A 75 -8.91 -0.01 16.68
C PRO A 75 -9.17 -0.13 15.18
N LEU A 76 -8.22 -0.68 14.42
CA LEU A 76 -8.39 -0.91 13.00
C LEU A 76 -9.49 -1.94 12.70
N ASP A 77 -9.48 -3.08 13.39
CA ASP A 77 -10.52 -4.11 13.22
C ASP A 77 -11.90 -3.56 13.58
N ILE A 78 -11.97 -2.76 14.67
CA ILE A 78 -13.22 -2.10 15.11
C ILE A 78 -13.74 -1.17 14.02
N ALA A 79 -12.86 -0.39 13.38
CA ALA A 79 -13.23 0.53 12.32
C ALA A 79 -13.68 -0.21 11.06
N GLN A 80 -12.99 -1.27 10.65
CA GLN A 80 -13.36 -2.13 9.51
C GLN A 80 -14.71 -2.80 9.75
N TYR A 81 -14.93 -3.36 10.94
CA TYR A 81 -16.20 -3.96 11.32
C TYR A 81 -17.36 -2.95 11.26
N LYS A 82 -17.17 -1.78 11.85
CA LYS A 82 -18.19 -0.70 11.84
C LYS A 82 -18.51 -0.22 10.43
N ARG A 83 -17.50 -0.05 9.56
CA ARG A 83 -17.68 0.31 8.15
C ARG A 83 -18.60 -0.69 7.46
N LYS A 84 -18.33 -1.98 7.61
CA LYS A 84 -19.14 -3.06 7.04
C LYS A 84 -20.58 -2.98 7.53
N GLU A 85 -20.81 -3.00 8.85
CA GLU A 85 -22.13 -2.92 9.47
C GLU A 85 -22.93 -1.70 9.00
N LEU A 86 -22.26 -0.54 8.88
CA LEU A 86 -22.90 0.70 8.47
C LEU A 86 -23.38 0.62 7.00
N VAL A 87 -22.56 0.08 6.11
CA VAL A 87 -22.92 -0.07 4.70
C VAL A 87 -24.01 -1.12 4.53
N GLU A 88 -23.91 -2.28 5.20
CA GLU A 88 -24.96 -3.31 5.20
C GLU A 88 -26.30 -2.76 5.68
N PHE A 89 -26.29 -1.99 6.77
CA PHE A 89 -27.50 -1.37 7.30
C PHE A 89 -28.08 -0.29 6.37
N ASN A 90 -27.24 0.58 5.83
CA ASN A 90 -27.69 1.72 5.02
C ASN A 90 -28.29 1.30 3.67
N TYR A 91 -27.75 0.25 3.06
CA TYR A 91 -28.08 -0.18 1.71
C TYR A 91 -28.83 -1.52 1.66
N ASN A 92 -29.08 -2.15 2.82
CA ASN A 92 -29.72 -3.46 2.93
C ASN A 92 -29.05 -4.51 2.04
N VAL A 93 -27.76 -4.72 2.26
CA VAL A 93 -26.90 -5.71 1.58
C VAL A 93 -26.23 -6.61 2.62
N GLU A 94 -25.73 -7.75 2.20
CA GLU A 94 -24.83 -8.60 2.97
C GLU A 94 -23.44 -8.60 2.30
N ILE A 95 -22.41 -8.12 3.01
CA ILE A 95 -21.04 -8.07 2.48
C ILE A 95 -20.32 -9.36 2.86
N VAL A 96 -19.91 -10.12 1.86
CA VAL A 96 -19.18 -11.38 1.99
C VAL A 96 -17.80 -11.26 1.37
N GLU A 97 -16.76 -11.64 2.10
CA GLU A 97 -15.38 -11.63 1.62
C GLU A 97 -14.80 -13.05 1.55
N ASP A 98 -14.29 -13.43 0.37
CA ASP A 98 -13.48 -14.64 0.16
C ASP A 98 -12.01 -14.25 0.07
N VAL A 99 -11.19 -14.71 1.03
CA VAL A 99 -9.77 -14.36 1.14
C VAL A 99 -8.88 -15.52 0.73
N LYS A 100 -7.99 -15.30 -0.23
CA LYS A 100 -7.01 -16.27 -0.70
C LYS A 100 -5.59 -15.74 -0.63
N THR A 101 -4.82 -16.23 0.32
CA THR A 101 -3.38 -15.92 0.42
C THR A 101 -2.57 -16.98 -0.31
N ALA A 102 -1.95 -16.60 -1.42
CA ALA A 102 -1.05 -17.47 -2.18
C ALA A 102 -0.15 -16.65 -3.08
N TYR A 103 0.95 -17.27 -3.54
CA TYR A 103 1.90 -16.63 -4.44
C TYR A 103 1.23 -16.11 -5.72
N SER A 104 1.34 -14.82 -5.93
CA SER A 104 0.74 -14.07 -7.04
C SER A 104 1.84 -13.31 -7.78
N SER A 105 2.05 -13.64 -9.05
CA SER A 105 3.04 -13.02 -9.93
C SER A 105 2.56 -13.04 -11.38
N GLY A 106 1.31 -12.57 -11.61
CA GLY A 106 0.66 -12.51 -12.91
C GLY A 106 -0.14 -13.76 -13.30
N ASN A 107 -0.15 -14.79 -12.46
CA ASN A 107 -0.91 -16.05 -12.67
C ASN A 107 -1.27 -16.70 -11.32
N GLY A 108 -1.54 -15.91 -10.31
CA GLY A 108 -1.93 -16.33 -8.98
C GLY A 108 -3.43 -16.62 -8.85
N PRO A 109 -3.94 -16.76 -7.62
CA PRO A 109 -5.35 -17.06 -7.39
C PRO A 109 -6.27 -15.94 -7.86
N GLY A 110 -5.86 -14.67 -7.76
CA GLY A 110 -6.62 -13.53 -8.25
C GLY A 110 -6.87 -13.62 -9.74
N PHE A 111 -5.81 -13.77 -10.54
CA PHE A 111 -5.93 -13.98 -11.97
C PHE A 111 -6.81 -15.20 -12.32
N LYS A 112 -6.52 -16.37 -11.72
CA LYS A 112 -7.21 -17.62 -12.08
C LYS A 112 -8.70 -17.58 -11.80
N SER A 113 -9.13 -17.05 -10.66
CA SER A 113 -10.54 -17.01 -10.30
C SER A 113 -11.32 -16.05 -11.19
N LEU A 114 -10.84 -14.81 -11.38
CA LEU A 114 -11.53 -13.83 -12.22
C LEU A 114 -11.49 -14.20 -13.71
N TYR A 115 -10.39 -14.77 -14.19
CA TYR A 115 -10.31 -15.32 -15.55
C TYR A 115 -11.34 -16.45 -15.76
N THR A 116 -11.48 -17.36 -14.79
CA THR A 116 -12.43 -18.47 -14.87
C THR A 116 -13.86 -17.96 -14.87
N ALA A 117 -14.21 -17.02 -13.96
CA ALA A 117 -15.52 -16.39 -13.91
C ALA A 117 -15.86 -15.70 -15.26
N ALA A 118 -14.93 -14.89 -15.78
CA ALA A 118 -15.10 -14.20 -17.07
C ALA A 118 -15.33 -15.18 -18.23
N THR A 119 -14.55 -16.25 -18.32
CA THR A 119 -14.64 -17.22 -19.44
C THR A 119 -15.83 -18.18 -19.35
N SER A 120 -16.30 -18.47 -18.13
CA SER A 120 -17.53 -19.25 -17.91
C SER A 120 -18.81 -18.40 -17.97
N GLY A 121 -18.70 -17.06 -17.96
CA GLY A 121 -19.83 -16.14 -17.93
C GLY A 121 -20.56 -16.12 -16.58
N THR A 122 -19.85 -16.41 -15.47
CA THR A 122 -20.42 -16.41 -14.12
C THR A 122 -20.07 -15.10 -13.37
N ALA A 123 -21.04 -14.53 -12.68
CA ALA A 123 -20.88 -13.35 -11.83
C ALA A 123 -20.59 -13.79 -10.38
N ASP A 124 -19.40 -14.39 -10.18
CA ASP A 124 -19.05 -14.97 -8.88
C ASP A 124 -18.75 -13.88 -7.83
N TYR A 125 -18.27 -12.72 -8.26
CA TYR A 125 -17.84 -11.61 -7.39
C TYR A 125 -18.26 -10.25 -7.95
N ASN A 126 -18.63 -9.32 -7.06
CA ASN A 126 -18.89 -7.93 -7.42
C ASN A 126 -17.58 -7.16 -7.61
N VAL A 127 -16.63 -7.34 -6.69
CA VAL A 127 -15.36 -6.63 -6.70
C VAL A 127 -14.20 -7.57 -6.38
N GLY A 128 -13.06 -7.32 -6.97
CA GLY A 128 -11.79 -7.96 -6.63
C GLY A 128 -10.85 -6.99 -5.91
N LEU A 129 -10.23 -7.46 -4.83
CA LEU A 129 -9.02 -6.91 -4.23
C LEU A 129 -7.87 -7.83 -4.63
N ILE A 130 -7.20 -7.50 -5.72
CA ILE A 130 -6.30 -8.42 -6.39
C ILE A 130 -4.87 -7.89 -6.38
N ALA A 131 -3.91 -8.77 -6.05
CA ALA A 131 -2.48 -8.44 -6.06
C ALA A 131 -2.06 -7.78 -7.37
N GLY A 132 -1.18 -6.76 -7.29
CA GLY A 132 -0.84 -5.89 -8.41
C GLY A 132 -0.39 -6.61 -9.68
N TYR A 133 0.39 -7.69 -9.55
CA TYR A 133 0.83 -8.47 -10.70
C TYR A 133 -0.29 -9.27 -11.38
N ASP A 134 -1.26 -9.76 -10.62
CA ASP A 134 -2.39 -10.53 -11.16
C ASP A 134 -3.42 -9.61 -11.81
N VAL A 135 -3.75 -8.48 -11.16
CA VAL A 135 -4.75 -7.53 -11.67
C VAL A 135 -4.29 -6.83 -12.95
N SER A 136 -2.99 -6.54 -13.05
CA SER A 136 -2.42 -5.91 -14.26
C SER A 136 -2.62 -6.77 -15.50
N VAL A 137 -2.46 -8.10 -15.40
CA VAL A 137 -2.70 -9.02 -16.50
C VAL A 137 -4.20 -9.10 -16.86
N LEU A 138 -5.08 -9.11 -15.86
CA LEU A 138 -6.54 -9.10 -16.07
C LEU A 138 -6.99 -7.85 -16.84
N GLY A 139 -6.43 -6.67 -16.49
CA GLY A 139 -6.81 -5.38 -17.07
C GLY A 139 -6.62 -5.36 -18.59
N TYR A 140 -5.38 -5.51 -19.08
CA TYR A 140 -5.15 -5.43 -20.54
C TYR A 140 -5.65 -6.66 -21.31
N SER A 141 -6.05 -7.73 -20.62
CA SER A 141 -6.62 -8.92 -21.25
C SER A 141 -8.13 -8.86 -21.44
N GLY A 142 -8.80 -7.79 -20.96
CA GLY A 142 -10.23 -7.54 -21.17
C GLY A 142 -11.13 -8.33 -20.20
N TYR A 143 -10.65 -8.68 -19.02
CA TYR A 143 -11.42 -9.40 -18.00
C TYR A 143 -11.97 -8.49 -16.90
N LEU A 144 -11.75 -7.19 -16.98
CA LEU A 144 -12.21 -6.20 -16.01
C LEU A 144 -13.08 -5.12 -16.69
N TYR A 145 -14.00 -4.55 -15.91
CA TYR A 145 -14.71 -3.33 -16.28
C TYR A 145 -13.75 -2.13 -16.31
N ASP A 146 -14.02 -1.18 -17.19
CA ASP A 146 -13.50 0.17 -17.02
C ASP A 146 -14.24 0.84 -15.86
N MET A 147 -13.56 1.19 -14.78
CA MET A 147 -14.16 1.75 -13.58
C MET A 147 -14.84 3.10 -13.83
N ASN A 148 -14.37 3.90 -14.83
CA ASN A 148 -15.02 5.13 -15.24
C ASN A 148 -16.40 4.89 -15.90
N SER A 149 -16.67 3.67 -16.36
CA SER A 149 -17.93 3.28 -17.01
C SER A 149 -18.94 2.66 -16.05
N ILE A 150 -18.57 2.49 -14.76
CA ILE A 150 -19.45 1.90 -13.75
C ILE A 150 -20.34 3.01 -13.17
N PRO A 151 -21.70 2.85 -13.18
CA PRO A 151 -22.58 3.80 -12.53
C PRO A 151 -22.24 4.01 -11.06
N ASP A 152 -22.34 5.24 -10.60
CA ASP A 152 -22.17 5.64 -9.20
C ASP A 152 -20.74 5.47 -8.64
N ILE A 153 -19.72 5.16 -9.46
CA ILE A 153 -18.30 5.31 -9.11
C ILE A 153 -17.78 6.63 -9.67
N ASP A 154 -17.20 7.45 -8.82
CA ASP A 154 -16.56 8.71 -9.20
C ASP A 154 -15.07 8.70 -8.74
N LEU A 155 -14.18 8.28 -9.63
CA LEU A 155 -12.73 8.20 -9.35
C LEU A 155 -12.09 9.56 -9.08
N SER A 156 -12.77 10.69 -9.29
CA SER A 156 -12.28 12.03 -8.94
C SER A 156 -12.43 12.36 -7.46
N LYS A 157 -13.16 11.56 -6.71
CA LYS A 157 -13.37 11.75 -5.27
C LYS A 157 -12.13 11.44 -4.45
N SER A 158 -12.01 12.10 -3.29
CA SER A 158 -10.81 12.04 -2.44
C SER A 158 -10.53 10.67 -1.80
N TRP A 159 -11.50 9.79 -1.72
CA TRP A 159 -11.33 8.42 -1.24
C TRP A 159 -10.74 7.44 -2.27
N TRP A 160 -10.55 7.89 -3.51
CA TRP A 160 -9.76 7.20 -4.53
C TRP A 160 -8.37 7.83 -4.62
N ASP A 161 -7.32 7.02 -4.68
CA ASP A 161 -5.96 7.54 -4.81
C ASP A 161 -5.74 8.19 -6.18
N GLN A 162 -5.59 9.53 -6.19
CA GLN A 162 -5.46 10.30 -7.42
C GLN A 162 -4.14 10.01 -8.15
N LYS A 163 -3.08 9.59 -7.44
CA LYS A 163 -1.81 9.21 -8.06
C LYS A 163 -1.89 7.83 -8.69
N ALA A 164 -2.63 6.91 -8.08
CA ALA A 164 -2.95 5.62 -8.71
C ALA A 164 -3.79 5.85 -9.97
N ASN A 165 -4.84 6.67 -9.89
CA ASN A 165 -5.68 7.00 -11.04
C ASN A 165 -4.85 7.60 -12.18
N GLU A 166 -3.98 8.60 -11.89
CA GLU A 166 -3.11 9.21 -12.89
C GLU A 166 -2.13 8.19 -13.51
N ALA A 167 -1.47 7.39 -12.67
CA ALA A 167 -0.45 6.44 -13.12
C ALA A 167 -1.02 5.23 -13.88
N LEU A 168 -2.28 4.86 -13.65
CA LEU A 168 -2.91 3.64 -14.19
C LEU A 168 -3.92 3.92 -15.31
N THR A 169 -4.22 5.18 -15.59
CA THR A 169 -5.12 5.58 -16.69
C THR A 169 -4.42 5.49 -18.02
N ILE A 170 -4.87 4.59 -18.91
CA ILE A 170 -4.37 4.46 -20.27
C ILE A 170 -5.56 4.63 -21.22
N LYS A 171 -5.48 5.56 -22.21
CA LYS A 171 -6.57 5.86 -23.15
C LYS A 171 -7.91 6.22 -22.45
N ASN A 172 -7.85 6.92 -21.31
CA ASN A 172 -8.97 7.23 -20.43
C ASN A 172 -9.66 6.00 -19.80
N LEU A 173 -9.06 4.82 -19.85
CA LEU A 173 -9.55 3.60 -19.21
C LEU A 173 -8.81 3.35 -17.91
N VAL A 174 -9.56 2.99 -16.84
CA VAL A 174 -9.03 2.58 -15.54
C VAL A 174 -9.62 1.21 -15.19
N PHE A 175 -8.85 0.15 -15.34
CA PHE A 175 -9.32 -1.21 -15.05
C PHE A 175 -9.14 -1.63 -13.60
N PHE A 176 -8.27 -0.95 -12.88
CA PHE A 176 -8.03 -1.16 -11.45
C PHE A 176 -7.39 0.09 -10.87
N THR A 177 -7.61 0.33 -9.60
CA THR A 177 -7.05 1.48 -8.88
C THR A 177 -6.83 1.16 -7.41
N ALA A 178 -6.26 2.12 -6.66
CA ALA A 178 -6.12 2.13 -5.22
C ALA A 178 -7.03 3.19 -4.59
N GLY A 179 -7.24 3.09 -3.30
CA GLY A 179 -8.01 4.05 -2.52
C GLY A 179 -8.47 3.47 -1.19
N ASP A 180 -9.24 4.24 -0.43
CA ASP A 180 -9.63 3.92 0.94
C ASP A 180 -10.65 2.76 1.07
N PHE A 181 -10.97 2.10 -0.03
CA PHE A 181 -11.66 0.82 -0.05
C PHE A 181 -10.86 -0.26 0.71
N THR A 182 -9.52 -0.21 0.61
CA THR A 182 -8.56 -1.08 1.30
C THR A 182 -7.37 -0.25 1.77
N LEU A 183 -6.54 -0.80 2.67
CA LEU A 183 -5.28 -0.20 3.11
C LEU A 183 -4.05 -0.87 2.48
N ALA A 184 -4.28 -1.75 1.51
CA ALA A 184 -3.24 -2.62 0.97
C ALA A 184 -2.13 -1.88 0.21
N ASP A 185 -2.43 -0.74 -0.40
CA ASP A 185 -1.47 0.13 -1.07
C ASP A 185 -0.62 0.92 -0.06
N ASN A 186 -1.23 1.43 1.02
CA ASN A 186 -0.54 2.09 2.11
C ASN A 186 0.46 1.15 2.80
N ASP A 187 0.03 -0.07 3.13
CA ASP A 187 0.90 -1.11 3.70
C ASP A 187 2.04 -1.51 2.74
N ALA A 188 1.82 -1.39 1.44
CA ALA A 188 2.81 -1.74 0.42
C ALA A 188 3.84 -0.62 0.12
N ALA A 189 3.73 0.55 0.77
CA ALA A 189 4.65 1.67 0.56
C ALA A 189 6.07 1.35 1.06
N TYR A 190 7.09 1.62 0.23
CA TYR A 190 8.49 1.45 0.61
C TYR A 190 8.93 2.52 1.59
N VAL A 191 9.62 2.09 2.64
CA VAL A 191 10.15 2.95 3.70
C VAL A 191 11.54 2.54 4.11
N ILE A 192 12.24 3.42 4.79
CA ILE A 192 13.47 3.11 5.52
C ILE A 192 13.19 3.24 7.01
N MET A 193 13.36 2.15 7.76
CA MET A 193 13.39 2.21 9.22
C MET A 193 14.80 2.58 9.68
N PHE A 194 14.92 3.36 10.76
CA PHE A 194 16.21 3.63 11.40
C PHE A 194 16.15 3.45 12.91
N ASN A 195 17.23 2.92 13.47
CA ASN A 195 17.36 2.66 14.91
C ASN A 195 17.82 3.93 15.64
N LYS A 196 16.93 4.53 16.47
CA LYS A 196 17.22 5.77 17.19
C LYS A 196 18.29 5.59 18.28
N LYS A 197 18.34 4.40 18.91
CA LYS A 197 19.36 4.10 19.90
C LYS A 197 20.75 4.05 19.26
N MET A 198 20.91 3.32 18.15
CA MET A 198 22.18 3.29 17.41
C MET A 198 22.57 4.68 16.91
N LEU A 199 21.62 5.49 16.41
CA LEU A 199 21.88 6.86 16.01
C LEU A 199 22.55 7.67 17.15
N ASN A 200 22.03 7.54 18.36
CA ASN A 200 22.56 8.22 19.53
C ASN A 200 23.91 7.64 20.00
N ASP A 201 24.05 6.30 20.04
CA ASP A 201 25.25 5.62 20.48
C ASP A 201 26.46 5.98 19.60
N TYR A 202 26.25 6.12 18.30
CA TYR A 202 27.30 6.54 17.34
C TYR A 202 27.38 8.06 17.15
N ASN A 203 26.58 8.85 17.88
CA ASN A 203 26.52 10.32 17.82
C ASN A 203 26.37 10.86 16.39
N LEU A 204 25.39 10.31 15.65
CA LEU A 204 25.12 10.67 14.26
C LEU A 204 24.11 11.80 14.15
N GLN A 205 24.11 12.51 13.02
CA GLN A 205 23.10 13.51 12.68
C GLN A 205 21.73 12.85 12.57
N ASN A 206 20.70 13.48 13.15
CA ASN A 206 19.33 13.01 13.06
C ASN A 206 18.83 13.05 11.59
N PRO A 207 18.41 11.93 10.99
CA PRO A 207 17.93 11.92 9.62
C PRO A 207 16.61 12.69 9.43
N TYR A 208 15.80 12.90 10.47
CA TYR A 208 14.64 13.77 10.40
C TYR A 208 15.04 15.22 10.09
N ASP A 209 16.08 15.75 10.77
CA ASP A 209 16.63 17.07 10.48
C ASP A 209 17.10 17.17 9.02
N MET A 210 17.69 16.08 8.50
CA MET A 210 18.11 16.05 7.10
C MET A 210 16.90 16.12 6.14
N VAL A 211 15.78 15.50 6.45
CA VAL A 211 14.54 15.62 5.65
C VAL A 211 14.03 17.05 5.68
N TYR A 212 13.90 17.65 6.87
CA TYR A 212 13.44 19.03 7.03
C TYR A 212 14.32 20.05 6.29
N ASN A 213 15.64 19.82 6.30
CA ASN A 213 16.61 20.71 5.67
C ASN A 213 16.85 20.39 4.19
N ASN A 214 16.11 19.45 3.59
CA ASN A 214 16.33 18.98 2.22
C ASN A 214 17.72 18.36 1.99
N GLU A 215 18.30 17.76 3.02
CA GLU A 215 19.64 17.13 3.04
C GLU A 215 19.55 15.59 3.02
N TRP A 216 18.36 15.01 3.14
CA TRP A 216 18.16 13.56 3.08
C TRP A 216 18.31 13.08 1.64
N THR A 217 19.56 12.90 1.24
CA THR A 217 19.98 12.49 -0.11
C THR A 217 20.69 11.15 -0.06
N LEU A 218 20.77 10.45 -1.20
CA LEU A 218 21.49 9.19 -1.34
C LEU A 218 22.97 9.31 -0.91
N GLU A 219 23.59 10.46 -1.15
CA GLU A 219 24.97 10.72 -0.69
C GLU A 219 25.05 10.75 0.84
N ASN A 220 24.18 11.49 1.51
CA ASN A 220 24.22 11.62 2.95
C ASN A 220 23.73 10.34 3.65
N PHE A 221 22.74 9.64 3.10
CA PHE A 221 22.36 8.31 3.53
C PHE A 221 23.57 7.35 3.50
N GLY A 222 24.30 7.31 2.39
CA GLY A 222 25.50 6.48 2.27
C GLY A 222 26.60 6.86 3.26
N LYS A 223 26.78 8.16 3.58
CA LYS A 223 27.72 8.60 4.63
C LYS A 223 27.32 8.05 5.99
N LEU A 224 26.03 8.12 6.35
CA LEU A 224 25.55 7.56 7.62
C LEU A 224 25.72 6.04 7.67
N CYS A 225 25.36 5.32 6.61
CA CYS A 225 25.56 3.87 6.54
C CYS A 225 27.03 3.48 6.80
N LYS A 226 28.00 4.23 6.25
CA LYS A 226 29.43 3.95 6.39
C LYS A 226 30.01 4.23 7.77
N THR A 227 29.24 4.84 8.68
CA THR A 227 29.72 5.12 10.03
C THR A 227 29.52 3.95 11.00
N VAL A 228 28.66 3.00 10.65
CA VAL A 228 28.37 1.85 11.50
C VAL A 228 28.90 0.57 10.86
N THR A 229 29.94 0.04 11.46
CA THR A 229 30.48 -1.28 11.18
C THR A 229 31.16 -1.77 12.47
N GLU A 230 30.69 -2.87 13.02
CA GLU A 230 31.18 -3.38 14.29
C GLU A 230 31.14 -4.90 14.30
N ASP A 231 32.31 -5.52 14.44
CA ASP A 231 32.46 -6.94 14.74
C ASP A 231 32.16 -7.13 16.23
N VAL A 232 30.89 -7.46 16.53
CA VAL A 232 30.36 -7.51 17.90
C VAL A 232 30.96 -8.67 18.70
N ASN A 233 31.16 -9.80 18.03
CA ASN A 233 31.68 -11.02 18.66
C ASN A 233 33.22 -11.07 18.66
N ASN A 234 33.92 -10.16 17.96
CA ASN A 234 35.37 -10.04 17.84
C ASN A 234 36.05 -11.30 17.25
N ASP A 235 35.36 -11.97 16.30
CA ASP A 235 35.96 -13.15 15.63
C ASP A 235 36.71 -12.80 14.35
N GLY A 236 36.69 -11.54 13.93
CA GLY A 236 37.41 -11.00 12.77
C GLY A 236 36.66 -11.25 11.44
N VAL A 237 35.41 -11.68 11.46
CA VAL A 237 34.57 -11.94 10.29
C VAL A 237 33.29 -11.10 10.41
N MET A 238 32.98 -10.29 9.42
CA MET A 238 31.71 -9.58 9.37
C MET A 238 30.61 -10.50 8.81
N ASP A 239 29.64 -10.87 9.65
CA ASP A 239 28.52 -11.76 9.32
C ASP A 239 27.20 -11.30 9.96
N GLU A 240 26.16 -12.15 9.99
CA GLU A 240 24.84 -11.84 10.51
C GLU A 240 24.80 -11.57 12.03
N ASN A 241 25.88 -11.81 12.76
CA ASN A 241 25.98 -11.56 14.19
C ASN A 241 26.51 -10.15 14.53
N ASP A 242 26.86 -9.37 13.50
CA ASP A 242 27.53 -8.08 13.61
C ASP A 242 26.62 -6.90 13.34
N ARG A 243 27.13 -5.67 13.50
CA ARG A 243 26.39 -4.44 13.25
C ARG A 243 26.77 -3.79 11.95
N TYR A 244 25.74 -3.38 11.22
CA TYR A 244 25.84 -2.75 9.92
C TYR A 244 25.14 -1.39 9.87
N GLY A 245 25.60 -0.53 8.99
CA GLY A 245 24.89 0.71 8.67
C GLY A 245 23.59 0.46 7.91
N LEU A 246 23.49 -0.65 7.16
CA LEU A 246 22.34 -0.93 6.32
C LEU A 246 22.00 -2.43 6.25
N LEU A 247 20.79 -2.77 6.62
CA LEU A 247 20.15 -4.03 6.27
C LEU A 247 19.42 -3.84 4.94
N VAL A 248 19.86 -4.56 3.90
CA VAL A 248 19.40 -4.35 2.53
C VAL A 248 18.31 -5.35 2.16
N TRP A 249 17.12 -4.84 1.84
CA TRP A 249 16.08 -5.61 1.19
C TRP A 249 16.33 -5.72 -0.32
N VAL A 250 16.06 -6.87 -0.94
CA VAL A 250 16.37 -7.09 -2.36
C VAL A 250 15.63 -6.17 -3.33
N ASP A 251 14.43 -5.71 -2.96
CA ASP A 251 13.64 -4.77 -3.78
C ASP A 251 14.10 -3.30 -3.68
N SER A 252 15.06 -3.01 -2.79
CA SER A 252 15.50 -1.64 -2.49
C SER A 252 16.07 -0.89 -3.70
N LEU A 253 16.68 -1.59 -4.65
CA LEU A 253 17.26 -0.95 -5.83
C LEU A 253 16.17 -0.33 -6.71
N LEU A 254 15.06 -1.04 -6.93
CA LEU A 254 13.92 -0.48 -7.65
C LEU A 254 13.29 0.67 -6.87
N GLY A 255 13.16 0.52 -5.54
CA GLY A 255 12.73 1.60 -4.66
C GLY A 255 13.59 2.87 -4.81
N MET A 256 14.91 2.72 -4.91
CA MET A 256 15.82 3.85 -5.12
C MET A 256 15.68 4.47 -6.52
N VAL A 257 15.46 3.65 -7.55
CA VAL A 257 15.18 4.16 -8.91
C VAL A 257 13.91 5.00 -8.91
N ASN A 258 12.82 4.50 -8.33
CA ASN A 258 11.58 5.29 -8.22
C ASN A 258 11.77 6.52 -7.32
N ALA A 259 12.51 6.40 -6.21
CA ALA A 259 12.83 7.52 -5.32
C ALA A 259 13.62 8.64 -6.02
N SER A 260 14.41 8.31 -7.05
CA SER A 260 15.11 9.29 -7.89
C SER A 260 14.21 9.99 -8.93
N GLY A 261 12.89 9.75 -8.89
CA GLY A 261 11.92 10.28 -9.84
C GLY A 261 11.82 9.49 -11.14
N GLN A 262 12.53 8.36 -11.28
CA GLN A 262 12.52 7.54 -12.48
C GLN A 262 11.49 6.41 -12.38
N ARG A 263 11.07 5.88 -13.54
CA ARG A 263 10.09 4.79 -13.65
C ARG A 263 10.58 3.74 -14.65
N CYS A 264 10.14 2.49 -14.45
CA CYS A 264 10.36 1.44 -15.45
C CYS A 264 9.65 1.76 -16.77
N CYS A 265 8.40 2.21 -16.66
CA CYS A 265 7.63 2.68 -17.82
C CYS A 265 6.86 3.94 -17.45
N VAL A 266 6.51 4.72 -18.47
CA VAL A 266 5.61 5.88 -18.37
C VAL A 266 4.53 5.79 -19.45
N ILE A 267 3.49 6.61 -19.33
CA ILE A 267 2.44 6.73 -20.36
C ILE A 267 2.76 7.96 -21.22
N GLU A 268 2.96 7.76 -22.51
CA GLU A 268 3.18 8.82 -23.49
C GLU A 268 2.24 8.62 -24.67
N ASN A 269 1.46 9.66 -25.00
CA ASN A 269 0.49 9.61 -26.11
C ASN A 269 -0.44 8.39 -26.01
N ASP A 270 -1.01 8.16 -24.82
CA ASP A 270 -1.91 7.05 -24.53
C ASP A 270 -1.30 5.64 -24.70
N LYS A 271 0.01 5.53 -24.60
CA LYS A 271 0.73 4.25 -24.70
C LYS A 271 1.72 4.10 -23.56
N VAL A 272 1.83 2.89 -23.07
CA VAL A 272 2.90 2.51 -22.14
C VAL A 272 4.21 2.38 -22.91
N VAL A 273 5.22 3.12 -22.49
CA VAL A 273 6.55 3.13 -23.12
C VAL A 273 7.64 2.88 -22.07
N LEU A 274 8.72 2.23 -22.50
CA LEU A 274 9.87 1.95 -21.63
C LEU A 274 10.68 3.22 -21.41
N SER A 275 10.86 3.65 -20.16
CA SER A 275 11.56 4.88 -19.77
C SER A 275 12.78 4.64 -18.89
N LEU A 276 13.03 3.39 -18.52
CA LEU A 276 13.99 3.00 -17.48
C LEU A 276 15.45 3.40 -17.78
N TYR A 277 15.89 3.42 -19.04
CA TYR A 277 17.27 3.63 -19.41
C TYR A 277 17.57 5.10 -19.73
N ASN A 278 18.11 5.80 -18.74
CA ASN A 278 18.54 7.20 -18.85
C ASN A 278 19.65 7.50 -17.84
N GLU A 279 20.29 8.66 -17.94
CA GLU A 279 21.43 9.05 -17.10
C GLU A 279 21.09 9.07 -15.60
N THR A 280 19.89 9.54 -15.22
CA THR A 280 19.46 9.59 -13.83
C THR A 280 19.29 8.19 -13.24
N THR A 281 18.69 7.26 -13.99
CA THR A 281 18.58 5.86 -13.58
C THR A 281 19.97 5.21 -13.40
N LEU A 282 20.88 5.44 -14.35
CA LEU A 282 22.25 4.93 -14.25
C LEU A 282 22.95 5.44 -12.99
N ASP A 283 22.87 6.75 -12.72
CA ASP A 283 23.45 7.38 -11.52
C ASP A 283 22.83 6.81 -10.22
N ALA A 284 21.51 6.66 -10.17
CA ALA A 284 20.80 6.09 -9.01
C ALA A 284 21.21 4.64 -8.74
N VAL A 285 21.27 3.82 -9.80
CA VAL A 285 21.70 2.41 -9.72
C VAL A 285 23.14 2.30 -9.23
N ASP A 286 24.06 3.01 -9.85
CA ASP A 286 25.49 2.92 -9.52
C ASP A 286 25.78 3.38 -8.09
N ARG A 287 25.20 4.51 -7.68
CA ARG A 287 25.40 5.03 -6.31
C ARG A 287 24.76 4.14 -5.26
N PHE A 288 23.53 3.67 -5.48
CA PHE A 288 22.87 2.80 -4.50
C PHE A 288 23.62 1.46 -4.37
N LEU A 289 24.00 0.84 -5.48
CA LEU A 289 24.77 -0.42 -5.44
C LEU A 289 26.12 -0.25 -4.78
N SER A 290 26.77 0.92 -4.91
CA SER A 290 28.02 1.21 -4.20
C SER A 290 27.88 1.23 -2.67
N ILE A 291 26.67 1.46 -2.16
CA ILE A 291 26.36 1.39 -0.72
C ILE A 291 25.88 -0.03 -0.38
N ALA A 292 24.87 -0.52 -1.09
CA ALA A 292 24.17 -1.75 -0.79
C ALA A 292 25.01 -3.03 -0.94
N LEU A 293 26.05 -3.00 -1.77
CA LEU A 293 26.95 -4.14 -2.01
C LEU A 293 28.27 -4.06 -1.23
N ASP A 294 28.50 -2.99 -0.48
CA ASP A 294 29.70 -2.87 0.36
C ASP A 294 29.52 -3.70 1.64
N LYS A 295 30.09 -4.89 1.64
CA LYS A 295 29.98 -5.86 2.73
C LYS A 295 30.50 -5.39 4.08
N GLN A 296 31.23 -4.30 4.12
CA GLN A 296 31.72 -3.70 5.36
C GLN A 296 30.59 -2.95 6.10
N TYR A 297 29.64 -2.37 5.36
CA TYR A 297 28.60 -1.49 5.91
C TYR A 297 27.18 -2.00 5.67
N ALA A 298 26.99 -2.95 4.77
CA ALA A 298 25.66 -3.38 4.33
C ALA A 298 25.54 -4.91 4.32
N LEU A 299 24.45 -5.40 4.89
CA LEU A 299 24.11 -6.83 4.93
C LEU A 299 22.91 -7.10 4.02
N GLN A 300 23.14 -7.88 2.94
CA GLN A 300 22.05 -8.38 2.09
C GLN A 300 21.44 -9.62 2.78
N TYR A 301 20.66 -9.40 3.80
CA TYR A 301 20.19 -10.45 4.72
C TYR A 301 19.36 -11.54 4.03
N GLN A 302 18.58 -11.22 3.01
CA GLN A 302 17.77 -12.20 2.28
C GLN A 302 18.60 -13.17 1.43
N ALA A 303 19.88 -12.84 1.14
CA ALA A 303 20.80 -13.77 0.53
C ALA A 303 21.32 -14.83 1.51
N ILE A 304 21.21 -14.59 2.81
CA ILE A 304 21.57 -15.53 3.89
C ILE A 304 20.34 -16.37 4.24
N HIS A 305 19.29 -15.71 4.78
CA HIS A 305 18.01 -16.32 5.10
C HIS A 305 16.86 -15.38 4.72
N ASN A 306 15.96 -15.86 3.87
CA ASN A 306 14.77 -15.11 3.47
C ASN A 306 13.57 -15.58 4.30
N THR A 307 13.54 -15.21 5.59
CA THR A 307 12.46 -15.55 6.51
C THR A 307 12.12 -14.38 7.42
N THR A 308 10.84 -14.24 7.76
CA THR A 308 10.34 -13.23 8.69
C THR A 308 11.05 -13.29 10.06
N ALA A 309 11.32 -14.50 10.56
CA ALA A 309 12.00 -14.69 11.84
C ALA A 309 13.45 -14.16 11.81
N PHE A 310 14.14 -14.27 10.68
CA PHE A 310 15.50 -13.76 10.54
C PHE A 310 15.53 -12.22 10.45
N GLU A 311 14.56 -11.63 9.75
CA GLU A 311 14.34 -10.18 9.74
C GLU A 311 14.10 -9.64 11.16
N GLU A 312 13.23 -10.30 11.93
CA GLU A 312 12.95 -9.94 13.32
C GLU A 312 14.18 -10.08 14.21
N GLN A 313 14.96 -11.15 14.05
CA GLN A 313 16.20 -11.34 14.78
C GLN A 313 17.19 -10.19 14.52
N LEU A 314 17.41 -9.83 13.25
CA LEU A 314 18.35 -8.78 12.89
C LEU A 314 17.92 -7.41 13.39
N TRP A 315 16.65 -7.02 13.13
CA TRP A 315 16.18 -5.69 13.48
C TRP A 315 16.04 -5.51 15.00
N SER A 316 15.37 -6.45 15.68
CA SER A 316 15.22 -6.40 17.15
C SER A 316 16.55 -6.64 17.89
N GLY A 317 17.51 -7.30 17.25
CA GLY A 317 18.87 -7.50 17.78
C GLY A 317 19.80 -6.31 17.60
N GLU A 318 19.31 -5.19 17.02
CA GLU A 318 20.09 -3.97 16.75
C GLU A 318 21.30 -4.23 15.83
N HIS A 319 21.14 -5.12 14.82
CA HIS A 319 22.18 -5.41 13.84
C HIS A 319 22.26 -4.40 12.69
N GLY A 320 21.31 -3.46 12.58
CA GLY A 320 21.27 -2.44 11.53
C GLY A 320 20.94 -1.04 12.02
N LEU A 321 21.68 -0.01 11.55
CA LEU A 321 21.28 1.38 11.75
C LEU A 321 20.07 1.71 10.90
N PHE A 322 20.08 1.34 9.62
CA PHE A 322 18.98 1.49 8.67
C PHE A 322 18.52 0.13 8.15
N TRP A 323 17.25 0.02 7.87
CA TRP A 323 16.64 -1.12 7.18
C TRP A 323 15.70 -0.64 6.08
N THR A 324 16.04 -0.98 4.83
CA THR A 324 15.13 -0.77 3.70
C THR A 324 14.05 -1.84 3.70
N THR A 325 12.78 -1.44 3.76
CA THR A 325 11.64 -2.34 3.89
C THR A 325 10.36 -1.70 3.32
N TYR A 326 9.18 -2.18 3.73
CA TYR A 326 7.89 -1.60 3.37
C TYR A 326 7.01 -1.42 4.62
N MET A 327 5.98 -0.58 4.54
CA MET A 327 5.17 -0.14 5.67
C MET A 327 4.53 -1.30 6.43
N GLY A 328 4.03 -2.32 5.74
CA GLY A 328 3.38 -3.49 6.36
C GLY A 328 4.29 -4.32 7.28
N ASN A 329 5.61 -4.12 7.25
CA ASN A 329 6.53 -4.73 8.21
C ASN A 329 6.63 -3.97 9.54
N VAL A 330 6.32 -2.67 9.55
CA VAL A 330 6.51 -1.79 10.71
C VAL A 330 5.74 -2.28 11.96
N PRO A 331 4.46 -2.69 11.87
CA PRO A 331 3.69 -3.14 13.02
C PRO A 331 4.27 -4.34 13.78
N ARG A 332 5.13 -5.14 13.14
CA ARG A 332 5.80 -6.30 13.77
C ARG A 332 6.72 -5.91 14.91
N PHE A 333 7.21 -4.67 14.92
CA PHE A 333 8.24 -4.17 15.84
C PHE A 333 7.71 -3.22 16.92
N ARG A 334 6.38 -3.11 17.06
CA ARG A 334 5.74 -2.24 18.07
C ARG A 334 6.15 -2.53 19.51
N GLU A 335 6.51 -3.79 19.80
CA GLU A 335 6.95 -4.23 21.12
C GLU A 335 8.48 -4.22 21.27
N MET A 336 9.21 -3.68 20.27
CA MET A 336 10.67 -3.58 20.32
C MET A 336 11.11 -2.64 21.46
N GLU A 337 12.13 -3.04 22.20
CA GLU A 337 12.66 -2.27 23.34
C GLU A 337 13.31 -0.97 22.89
N SER A 338 14.09 -1.03 21.79
CA SER A 338 14.74 0.13 21.21
C SER A 338 13.81 0.90 20.28
N ASP A 339 13.73 2.22 20.46
CA ASP A 339 12.96 3.09 19.58
C ASP A 339 13.54 3.14 18.16
N PHE A 340 12.65 3.19 17.20
CA PHE A 340 13.00 3.38 15.78
C PHE A 340 12.16 4.51 15.17
N GLY A 341 12.55 4.95 13.99
CA GLY A 341 11.82 5.94 13.21
C GLY A 341 11.64 5.49 11.77
N LEU A 342 10.77 6.21 11.03
CA LEU A 342 10.51 5.98 9.62
C LEU A 342 10.99 7.16 8.78
N LEU A 343 11.46 6.85 7.59
CA LEU A 343 11.95 7.83 6.61
C LEU A 343 11.44 7.43 5.21
N PRO A 344 11.14 8.40 4.35
CA PRO A 344 11.03 8.11 2.92
C PRO A 344 12.39 7.65 2.37
N TYR A 345 12.41 7.00 1.22
CA TYR A 345 13.67 6.79 0.49
C TYR A 345 14.34 8.14 0.20
N PRO A 346 15.69 8.21 0.24
CA PRO A 346 16.40 9.48 0.04
C PRO A 346 16.25 9.97 -1.39
N LYS A 347 16.26 11.28 -1.56
CA LYS A 347 16.39 11.89 -2.89
C LYS A 347 17.73 11.51 -3.51
N LEU A 348 17.80 11.42 -4.83
CA LEU A 348 19.08 11.23 -5.52
C LEU A 348 20.02 12.42 -5.26
N THR A 349 19.45 13.65 -5.34
CA THR A 349 20.15 14.91 -5.05
C THR A 349 19.19 15.90 -4.36
N ALA A 350 19.74 16.90 -3.71
CA ALA A 350 18.94 17.99 -3.08
C ALA A 350 18.14 18.85 -4.08
N ALA A 351 18.50 18.79 -5.37
CA ALA A 351 17.78 19.53 -6.43
C ALA A 351 16.47 18.84 -6.86
N GLN A 352 16.24 17.59 -6.43
CA GLN A 352 14.99 16.86 -6.69
C GLN A 352 13.85 17.49 -5.86
N ASP A 353 12.69 17.70 -6.48
CA ASP A 353 11.58 18.43 -5.85
C ASP A 353 10.93 17.67 -4.68
N SER A 354 10.69 16.37 -4.83
CA SER A 354 9.95 15.57 -3.86
C SER A 354 10.67 14.28 -3.48
N TYR A 355 10.31 13.73 -2.32
CA TYR A 355 10.58 12.34 -1.99
C TYR A 355 9.54 11.46 -2.69
N TYR A 356 9.86 10.21 -2.98
CA TYR A 356 8.93 9.27 -3.61
C TYR A 356 9.02 7.92 -2.92
N SER A 357 7.86 7.31 -2.64
CA SER A 357 7.72 6.01 -1.98
C SER A 357 7.01 5.02 -2.89
N THR A 358 7.72 3.99 -3.33
CA THR A 358 7.19 2.95 -4.23
C THR A 358 6.10 2.13 -3.55
N VAL A 359 4.98 1.91 -4.22
CA VAL A 359 3.99 0.88 -3.84
C VAL A 359 4.41 -0.44 -4.48
N THR A 360 4.71 -1.46 -3.66
CA THR A 360 5.08 -2.78 -4.21
C THR A 360 3.87 -3.55 -4.72
N PRO A 361 3.82 -3.91 -6.00
CA PRO A 361 2.73 -4.72 -6.55
C PRO A 361 2.65 -6.14 -5.96
N PHE A 362 3.73 -6.62 -5.34
CA PHE A 362 3.77 -7.93 -4.72
C PHE A 362 2.96 -7.98 -3.42
N ASN A 363 3.02 -6.91 -2.61
CA ASN A 363 2.36 -6.84 -1.31
C ASN A 363 1.05 -6.05 -1.35
N SER A 364 0.81 -5.21 -2.38
CA SER A 364 -0.43 -4.45 -2.54
C SER A 364 -1.55 -5.28 -3.16
N GLN A 365 -2.77 -4.81 -2.94
CA GLN A 365 -3.96 -5.23 -3.67
C GLN A 365 -4.63 -4.00 -4.27
N PHE A 366 -5.24 -4.17 -5.43
CA PHE A 366 -5.94 -3.12 -6.15
C PHE A 366 -7.40 -3.46 -6.31
N VAL A 367 -8.24 -2.45 -6.22
CA VAL A 367 -9.69 -2.56 -6.46
C VAL A 367 -9.92 -2.72 -7.96
N CYS A 368 -10.67 -3.73 -8.34
CA CYS A 368 -11.09 -3.96 -9.72
C CYS A 368 -12.49 -4.59 -9.77
N VAL A 369 -13.22 -4.37 -10.85
CA VAL A 369 -14.54 -4.98 -11.06
C VAL A 369 -14.45 -6.01 -12.20
N PRO A 370 -14.78 -7.30 -11.92
CA PRO A 370 -14.80 -8.34 -12.96
C PRO A 370 -15.77 -8.01 -14.09
N ILE A 371 -15.44 -8.41 -15.32
CA ILE A 371 -16.22 -8.06 -16.52
C ILE A 371 -17.63 -8.66 -16.55
N VAL A 372 -17.90 -9.72 -15.80
CA VAL A 372 -19.23 -10.32 -15.69
C VAL A 372 -19.85 -9.88 -14.37
N GLN A 373 -20.97 -9.15 -14.45
CA GLN A 373 -21.69 -8.63 -13.31
C GLN A 373 -23.17 -9.01 -13.42
N GLU A 374 -23.80 -9.33 -12.30
CA GLU A 374 -25.23 -9.59 -12.21
C GLU A 374 -26.01 -8.26 -12.04
N ASP A 375 -25.50 -7.39 -11.18
CA ASP A 375 -26.03 -6.05 -10.93
C ASP A 375 -24.88 -5.04 -10.80
N ILE A 376 -24.62 -4.31 -11.88
CA ILE A 376 -23.53 -3.31 -11.92
C ILE A 376 -23.86 -2.07 -11.11
N VAL A 377 -25.15 -1.75 -10.89
CA VAL A 377 -25.58 -0.61 -10.06
C VAL A 377 -25.32 -0.90 -8.59
N LEU A 378 -25.69 -2.11 -8.11
CA LEU A 378 -25.32 -2.57 -6.77
C LEU A 378 -23.82 -2.52 -6.60
N THR A 379 -23.09 -3.04 -7.56
CA THR A 379 -21.62 -3.06 -7.52
C THR A 379 -21.04 -1.65 -7.39
N GLY A 380 -21.49 -0.69 -8.21
CA GLY A 380 -21.01 0.69 -8.17
C GLY A 380 -21.32 1.37 -6.84
N ILE A 381 -22.57 1.37 -6.42
CA ILE A 381 -23.01 2.05 -5.20
C ILE A 381 -22.29 1.51 -3.94
N ILE A 382 -22.19 0.19 -3.79
CA ILE A 382 -21.57 -0.38 -2.59
C ILE A 382 -20.06 -0.20 -2.61
N THR A 383 -19.40 -0.31 -3.79
CA THR A 383 -17.97 -0.04 -3.91
C THR A 383 -17.65 1.41 -3.52
N GLU A 384 -18.40 2.38 -4.01
CA GLU A 384 -18.21 3.80 -3.71
C GLU A 384 -18.44 4.10 -2.23
N ALA A 385 -19.53 3.55 -1.65
CA ALA A 385 -19.85 3.73 -0.23
C ALA A 385 -18.77 3.13 0.68
N LEU A 386 -18.22 1.95 0.34
CA LEU A 386 -17.15 1.32 1.12
C LEU A 386 -15.85 2.11 1.06
N ALA A 387 -15.50 2.71 -0.07
CA ALA A 387 -14.35 3.59 -0.20
C ALA A 387 -14.54 4.89 0.62
N TYR A 388 -15.71 5.53 0.53
CA TYR A 388 -16.05 6.71 1.31
C TYR A 388 -15.93 6.48 2.82
N TYR A 389 -16.59 5.44 3.35
CA TYR A 389 -16.50 5.12 4.78
C TYR A 389 -15.12 4.57 5.17
N GLY A 390 -14.37 4.02 4.21
CA GLY A 390 -12.95 3.71 4.37
C GLY A 390 -12.15 4.95 4.74
N GLN A 391 -12.32 6.04 3.98
CA GLN A 391 -11.66 7.32 4.25
C GLN A 391 -12.10 7.94 5.57
N LYS A 392 -13.37 7.88 5.91
CA LYS A 392 -13.91 8.54 7.11
C LYS A 392 -13.58 7.81 8.41
N ASP A 393 -13.55 6.48 8.40
CA ASP A 393 -13.49 5.66 9.62
C ASP A 393 -12.25 4.78 9.70
N VAL A 394 -11.86 4.11 8.58
CA VAL A 394 -10.79 3.11 8.59
C VAL A 394 -9.42 3.76 8.46
N LEU A 395 -9.25 4.70 7.52
CA LEU A 395 -7.98 5.39 7.32
C LEU A 395 -7.52 6.15 8.57
N PRO A 396 -8.35 6.90 9.31
CA PRO A 396 -7.95 7.52 10.57
C PRO A 396 -7.53 6.50 11.64
N ALA A 397 -8.23 5.37 11.76
CA ALA A 397 -7.87 4.32 12.71
C ALA A 397 -6.51 3.68 12.36
N TYR A 398 -6.24 3.46 11.09
CA TYR A 398 -4.94 2.99 10.61
C TYR A 398 -3.84 4.00 10.88
N TYR A 399 -4.05 5.25 10.48
CA TYR A 399 -3.04 6.29 10.55
C TYR A 399 -2.72 6.72 11.98
N ASP A 400 -3.76 7.08 12.76
CA ASP A 400 -3.56 7.65 14.09
C ASP A 400 -3.20 6.60 15.14
N VAL A 401 -3.76 5.41 15.07
CA VAL A 401 -3.61 4.40 16.12
C VAL A 401 -2.54 3.37 15.75
N ASN A 402 -2.56 2.83 14.54
CA ASN A 402 -1.57 1.82 14.15
C ASN A 402 -0.21 2.41 13.82
N LEU A 403 -0.15 3.49 13.05
CA LEU A 403 1.14 4.03 12.63
C LEU A 403 1.68 5.07 13.61
N LYS A 404 0.92 6.11 13.92
CA LYS A 404 1.37 7.11 14.89
C LYS A 404 1.57 6.53 16.28
N GLY A 405 0.65 5.68 16.75
CA GLY A 405 0.76 5.04 18.06
C GLY A 405 1.95 4.08 18.21
N MET A 406 2.43 3.49 17.11
CA MET A 406 3.56 2.54 17.12
C MET A 406 4.91 3.23 16.88
N VAL A 407 4.94 4.16 15.93
CA VAL A 407 6.18 4.75 15.42
C VAL A 407 6.46 6.09 16.11
N SER A 408 5.43 6.82 16.49
CA SER A 408 5.59 8.16 17.00
C SER A 408 5.32 8.26 18.50
N ARG A 409 6.35 8.04 19.22
CA ARG A 409 6.53 8.76 20.48
C ARG A 409 6.97 10.22 20.24
N ASP A 410 7.00 10.68 18.96
CA ASP A 410 7.39 12.03 18.56
C ASP A 410 6.58 12.55 17.34
N GLU A 411 6.43 13.89 17.26
CA GLU A 411 5.75 14.59 16.17
C GLU A 411 6.48 14.44 14.81
N GLU A 412 7.78 14.17 14.83
CA GLU A 412 8.63 14.09 13.64
C GLU A 412 8.27 12.87 12.77
N SER A 413 7.98 11.72 13.40
CA SER A 413 7.53 10.51 12.69
C SER A 413 6.21 10.73 11.95
N SER A 414 5.29 11.52 12.51
CA SER A 414 4.02 11.85 11.86
C SER A 414 4.24 12.60 10.55
N TYR A 415 5.13 13.60 10.57
CA TYR A 415 5.47 14.34 9.36
C TYR A 415 6.14 13.46 8.28
N MET A 416 6.95 12.48 8.69
CA MET A 416 7.55 11.53 7.72
C MET A 416 6.50 10.65 7.07
N LEU A 417 5.46 10.22 7.82
CA LEU A 417 4.34 9.46 7.27
C LEU A 417 3.56 10.30 6.25
N ASP A 418 3.31 11.59 6.54
CA ASP A 418 2.67 12.49 5.60
C ASP A 418 3.48 12.58 4.28
N ILE A 419 4.81 12.75 4.37
CA ILE A 419 5.68 12.76 3.18
C ILE A 419 5.59 11.45 2.40
N ILE A 420 5.59 10.30 3.08
CA ILE A 420 5.54 8.98 2.45
C ILE A 420 4.23 8.79 1.70
N PHE A 421 3.09 9.01 2.36
CA PHE A 421 1.77 8.77 1.78
C PHE A 421 1.37 9.85 0.75
N ASP A 422 1.79 11.09 0.93
CA ASP A 422 1.59 12.14 -0.07
C ASP A 422 2.41 11.92 -1.35
N ASN A 423 3.35 10.99 -1.37
CA ASN A 423 4.26 10.77 -2.50
C ASN A 423 4.37 9.29 -2.91
N LEU A 424 3.27 8.55 -2.83
CA LEU A 424 3.20 7.18 -3.34
C LEU A 424 3.42 7.12 -4.84
N VAL A 425 4.08 6.06 -5.28
CA VAL A 425 4.45 5.82 -6.67
C VAL A 425 3.92 4.49 -7.15
N TYR A 426 3.05 4.53 -8.13
CA TYR A 426 2.53 3.37 -8.85
C TYR A 426 3.26 3.26 -10.19
N ASP A 427 4.42 2.57 -10.20
CA ASP A 427 5.19 2.38 -11.44
C ASP A 427 4.52 1.33 -12.32
N ILE A 428 3.93 1.77 -13.43
CA ILE A 428 3.19 0.92 -14.35
C ILE A 428 4.06 -0.18 -14.95
N GLY A 429 5.35 0.08 -15.17
CA GLY A 429 6.29 -0.94 -15.65
C GLY A 429 6.59 -2.01 -14.61
N TYR A 430 6.57 -1.64 -13.33
CA TYR A 430 6.69 -2.57 -12.21
C TYR A 430 5.43 -3.42 -12.04
N LEU A 431 4.24 -2.78 -12.05
CA LEU A 431 2.94 -3.45 -11.98
C LEU A 431 2.77 -4.50 -13.08
N TYR A 432 3.08 -4.16 -14.32
CA TYR A 432 2.97 -5.07 -15.46
C TYR A 432 4.18 -6.00 -15.62
N GLN A 433 5.16 -5.94 -14.73
CA GLN A 433 6.39 -6.72 -14.78
C GLN A 433 7.09 -6.63 -16.17
N VAL A 434 7.12 -5.42 -16.74
CA VAL A 434 7.66 -5.21 -18.08
C VAL A 434 9.12 -5.61 -18.14
N GLY A 435 9.44 -6.53 -19.07
CA GLY A 435 10.81 -7.00 -19.32
C GLY A 435 11.49 -7.69 -18.14
N PRO A 436 10.80 -8.28 -17.19
CA PRO A 436 11.09 -8.63 -15.79
C PRO A 436 12.28 -7.85 -15.15
N TYR A 437 12.33 -6.52 -15.38
CA TYR A 437 13.37 -5.67 -14.80
C TYR A 437 13.36 -5.69 -13.27
N ASN A 438 12.16 -5.69 -12.64
CA ASN A 438 12.02 -5.82 -11.19
C ASN A 438 12.79 -7.03 -10.64
N LYS A 439 12.59 -8.20 -11.22
CA LYS A 439 13.28 -9.43 -10.82
C LYS A 439 14.80 -9.33 -11.02
N ASN A 440 15.25 -8.64 -12.06
CA ASN A 440 16.66 -8.47 -12.33
C ASN A 440 17.32 -7.44 -11.39
N PHE A 441 16.60 -6.41 -10.98
CA PHE A 441 17.06 -5.52 -9.91
C PHE A 441 17.27 -6.29 -8.59
N ASN A 442 16.35 -7.20 -8.24
CA ASN A 442 16.54 -8.07 -7.08
C ASN A 442 17.79 -8.95 -7.22
N TYR A 443 18.05 -9.47 -8.42
CA TYR A 443 19.30 -10.22 -8.68
C TYR A 443 20.55 -9.34 -8.61
N MET A 444 20.49 -8.09 -9.02
CA MET A 444 21.62 -7.18 -8.89
C MET A 444 22.00 -6.98 -7.42
N VAL A 445 21.02 -6.85 -6.53
CA VAL A 445 21.27 -6.77 -5.08
C VAL A 445 21.71 -8.12 -4.52
N SER A 446 20.90 -9.18 -4.70
CA SER A 446 21.13 -10.47 -4.03
C SER A 446 22.35 -11.26 -4.55
N ARG A 447 22.82 -10.98 -5.78
CA ARG A 447 23.96 -11.64 -6.43
C ARG A 447 25.13 -10.70 -6.66
N ALA A 448 25.10 -9.49 -6.09
CA ALA A 448 26.11 -8.46 -6.23
C ALA A 448 26.50 -8.16 -7.70
N GLN A 449 25.49 -8.01 -8.57
CA GLN A 449 25.70 -7.68 -9.98
C GLN A 449 25.61 -6.17 -10.18
N THR A 450 26.58 -5.60 -10.91
CA THR A 450 26.66 -4.14 -11.15
C THR A 450 26.52 -3.75 -12.63
N ASN A 451 26.29 -4.71 -13.52
CA ASN A 451 26.27 -4.53 -14.97
C ASN A 451 24.88 -4.15 -15.50
N PHE A 452 24.26 -3.08 -14.96
CA PHE A 452 22.88 -2.68 -15.28
C PHE A 452 22.64 -2.51 -16.79
N THR A 453 23.51 -1.80 -17.52
CA THR A 453 23.37 -1.61 -18.98
C THR A 453 23.23 -2.94 -19.72
N SER A 454 24.11 -3.92 -19.42
CA SER A 454 24.03 -5.24 -20.07
C SER A 454 22.76 -5.99 -19.70
N VAL A 455 22.26 -5.86 -18.45
CA VAL A 455 20.99 -6.44 -18.01
C VAL A 455 19.84 -5.79 -18.76
N TYR A 456 19.81 -4.45 -18.83
CA TYR A 456 18.79 -3.71 -19.55
C TYR A 456 18.72 -4.14 -21.04
N ASP A 457 19.84 -4.13 -21.74
CA ASP A 457 19.91 -4.48 -23.16
C ASP A 457 19.44 -5.91 -23.43
N SER A 458 19.79 -6.85 -22.53
CA SER A 458 19.39 -8.26 -22.68
C SER A 458 17.87 -8.47 -22.52
N LEU A 459 17.19 -7.63 -21.74
CA LEU A 459 15.76 -7.73 -21.44
C LEU A 459 14.90 -6.88 -22.36
N LYS A 460 15.48 -5.86 -23.00
CA LYS A 460 14.75 -4.89 -23.84
C LYS A 460 13.88 -5.52 -24.92
N PRO A 461 14.32 -6.53 -25.69
CA PRO A 461 13.45 -7.15 -26.72
C PRO A 461 12.19 -7.80 -26.11
N ALA A 462 12.31 -8.43 -24.93
CA ALA A 462 11.17 -9.03 -24.24
C ALA A 462 10.24 -7.94 -23.69
N ALA A 463 10.79 -6.85 -23.16
CA ALA A 463 10.04 -5.70 -22.69
C ALA A 463 9.22 -5.05 -23.82
N GLU A 464 9.84 -4.82 -24.98
CA GLU A 464 9.18 -4.23 -26.16
C GLU A 464 8.05 -5.12 -26.68
N ALA A 465 8.25 -6.45 -26.70
CA ALA A 465 7.21 -7.40 -27.11
C ALA A 465 6.02 -7.40 -26.13
N GLN A 466 6.30 -7.32 -24.83
CA GLN A 466 5.27 -7.25 -23.80
C GLN A 466 4.50 -5.92 -23.86
N LEU A 467 5.19 -4.79 -24.01
CA LEU A 467 4.58 -3.47 -24.18
C LEU A 467 3.68 -3.41 -25.39
N LYS A 468 4.07 -4.06 -26.49
CA LYS A 468 3.19 -4.19 -27.66
C LYS A 468 1.88 -4.89 -27.31
N SER A 469 1.94 -6.00 -26.58
CA SER A 469 0.74 -6.74 -26.16
C SER A 469 -0.15 -5.93 -25.21
N ILE A 470 0.44 -5.22 -24.25
CA ILE A 470 -0.27 -4.34 -23.32
C ILE A 470 -1.00 -3.23 -24.12
N ASN A 471 -0.30 -2.52 -24.97
CA ASN A 471 -0.87 -1.43 -25.76
C ASN A 471 -1.97 -1.91 -26.72
N GLU A 472 -1.79 -3.06 -27.38
CA GLU A 472 -2.83 -3.69 -28.21
C GLU A 472 -4.07 -4.09 -27.40
N GLY A 473 -3.88 -4.55 -26.15
CA GLY A 473 -4.97 -4.84 -25.21
C GLY A 473 -5.81 -3.59 -24.91
N TYR A 474 -5.15 -2.49 -24.56
CA TYR A 474 -5.83 -1.21 -24.31
C TYR A 474 -6.45 -0.60 -25.59
N GLU A 475 -5.85 -0.79 -26.77
CA GLU A 475 -6.46 -0.36 -28.04
C GLU A 475 -7.79 -1.09 -28.29
N LYS A 476 -7.83 -2.40 -28.08
CA LYS A 476 -9.07 -3.20 -28.20
C LYS A 476 -10.11 -2.81 -27.16
N ALA A 477 -9.70 -2.62 -25.92
CA ALA A 477 -10.59 -2.20 -24.85
C ALA A 477 -11.21 -0.82 -25.13
N ALA A 478 -10.44 0.13 -25.64
CA ALA A 478 -10.93 1.46 -26.01
C ALA A 478 -11.97 1.45 -27.16
N GLU A 479 -12.07 0.36 -27.92
CA GLU A 479 -13.15 0.18 -28.91
C GLU A 479 -14.45 -0.30 -28.26
N ILE A 480 -14.35 -1.00 -27.14
CA ILE A 480 -15.51 -1.57 -26.39
C ILE A 480 -16.13 -0.51 -25.47
N TRP A 481 -15.31 0.26 -24.78
CA TRP A 481 -15.71 1.23 -23.75
C TRP A 481 -15.90 2.68 -24.27
N LYS A 482 -16.18 2.85 -25.56
CA LYS A 482 -16.45 4.16 -26.18
C LYS A 482 -17.80 4.74 -25.85
#